data_e08b987df296bbdb4611d5290bb23476
#
_entry.id   e08b987df296bbdb4611d5290bb23476
#
_cell.length_a   1.000
_cell.length_b   1.000
_cell.length_c   1.000
_cell.angle_alpha   90.00
_cell.angle_beta   90.00
_cell.angle_gamma   90.00
#
_symmetry.space_group_name_H-M   'P 1'
#
loop_
_entity.id
_entity.type
_entity.pdbx_description
1 polymer ?
#
loop_
_entity_poly.entity_id
_entity_poly.type
_entity_poly.pdbx_seq_one_letter_code
_entity_poly.pdbx_strand_id
1 'polypeptide(L)'
;MEEKSSFFKRTKKTLCRVYENHYKKLMLLPTLLVILALVQIGIQYATTGDFVHKGISLKGGSTITLAQTLPFSPAELENRLHAAFPNGEVQIRTLSTLGGKETIVIESNAQSKDAVAALLAFLQQESGLSPEDYSVEIVNPALGNSFFRQALSALGAAFLLMGIAVLLYFRVLIPSLAVILAAFSDIVVTLAIFNLTGQPLSTAGIAAFLMLIGYSVDTDILLSSRVLKRTDGSVMERIYGAIRTGLTMTGTTLAAVAIGLFVRNDTVHQIMLIIFIGLFVDMIMTWIQNVGLLRLHLERKEKAKQS
;
A
#
# COMPACT_ATOMS: atom_id res chain seq x y z
N MET A 1 -10.42 36.52 -16.15
CA MET A 1 -9.99 36.00 -14.83
C MET A 1 -11.16 35.85 -13.87
N GLU A 2 -12.17 36.70 -13.90
CA GLU A 2 -13.37 36.63 -13.01
C GLU A 2 -14.29 35.43 -13.28
N GLU A 3 -14.48 35.01 -14.53
CA GLU A 3 -15.35 33.90 -14.92
C GLU A 3 -14.84 32.53 -14.38
N LYS A 4 -13.50 32.31 -14.42
CA LYS A 4 -12.87 31.14 -13.79
C LYS A 4 -13.04 31.14 -12.26
N SER A 5 -12.98 32.30 -11.61
CA SER A 5 -13.20 32.47 -10.17
C SER A 5 -14.64 32.16 -9.78
N SER A 6 -15.62 32.59 -10.58
CA SER A 6 -17.05 32.34 -10.38
C SER A 6 -17.38 30.85 -10.54
N PHE A 7 -16.85 30.20 -11.59
CA PHE A 7 -17.03 28.75 -11.82
C PHE A 7 -16.47 27.93 -10.66
N PHE A 8 -15.25 28.25 -10.19
CA PHE A 8 -14.60 27.54 -9.07
C PHE A 8 -15.40 27.69 -7.75
N LYS A 9 -15.92 28.89 -7.48
CA LYS A 9 -16.78 29.17 -6.31
C LYS A 9 -18.10 28.38 -6.40
N ARG A 10 -18.71 28.28 -7.56
CA ARG A 10 -19.97 27.56 -7.80
C ARG A 10 -19.78 26.05 -7.65
N THR A 11 -18.72 25.49 -8.21
CA THR A 11 -18.37 24.08 -8.09
C THR A 11 -18.09 23.70 -6.64
N LYS A 12 -17.30 24.52 -5.91
CA LYS A 12 -17.03 24.32 -4.48
C LYS A 12 -18.32 24.31 -3.65
N LYS A 13 -19.23 25.24 -3.90
CA LYS A 13 -20.53 25.33 -3.18
C LYS A 13 -21.41 24.11 -3.46
N THR A 14 -21.40 23.60 -4.68
CA THR A 14 -22.14 22.39 -5.05
C THR A 14 -21.54 21.15 -4.39
N LEU A 15 -20.22 20.98 -4.42
CA LEU A 15 -19.52 19.89 -3.73
C LEU A 15 -19.79 19.89 -2.23
N CYS A 16 -19.69 21.04 -1.57
CA CYS A 16 -20.02 21.16 -0.14
C CYS A 16 -21.48 20.75 0.13
N ARG A 17 -22.43 21.19 -0.70
CA ARG A 17 -23.85 20.84 -0.55
C ARG A 17 -24.08 19.34 -0.73
N VAL A 18 -23.44 18.70 -1.69
CA VAL A 18 -23.52 17.24 -1.89
C VAL A 18 -22.94 16.52 -0.69
N TYR A 19 -21.78 16.94 -0.22
CA TYR A 19 -21.11 16.36 0.94
C TYR A 19 -21.92 16.51 2.25
N GLU A 20 -22.60 17.63 2.41
CA GLU A 20 -23.47 17.88 3.57
C GLU A 20 -24.77 17.10 3.52
N ASN A 21 -25.47 17.11 2.38
CA ASN A 21 -26.84 16.60 2.30
C ASN A 21 -26.92 15.13 1.87
N HIS A 22 -25.88 14.61 1.15
CA HIS A 22 -25.91 13.27 0.56
C HIS A 22 -24.79 12.36 1.10
N TYR A 23 -24.27 12.62 2.30
CA TYR A 23 -23.17 11.84 2.87
C TYR A 23 -23.47 10.34 2.96
N LYS A 24 -24.73 9.93 3.22
CA LYS A 24 -25.13 8.51 3.23
C LYS A 24 -24.98 7.85 1.86
N LYS A 25 -25.23 8.57 0.76
CA LYS A 25 -25.01 8.08 -0.60
C LYS A 25 -23.52 8.05 -0.94
N LEU A 26 -22.75 9.03 -0.45
CA LEU A 26 -21.30 9.06 -0.64
C LEU A 26 -20.60 7.88 0.04
N MET A 27 -21.09 7.40 1.19
CA MET A 27 -20.55 6.20 1.86
C MET A 27 -20.64 4.94 1.00
N LEU A 28 -21.47 4.94 -0.05
CA LEU A 28 -21.56 3.82 -1.00
C LEU A 28 -20.23 3.65 -1.77
N LEU A 29 -19.52 4.73 -2.05
CA LEU A 29 -18.24 4.71 -2.77
C LEU A 29 -17.16 3.90 -2.03
N PRO A 30 -16.75 4.22 -0.79
CA PRO A 30 -15.78 3.41 -0.06
C PRO A 30 -16.28 1.98 0.18
N THR A 31 -17.57 1.78 0.45
CA THR A 31 -18.12 0.42 0.61
C THR A 31 -17.96 -0.40 -0.67
N LEU A 32 -18.24 0.19 -1.84
CA LEU A 32 -18.06 -0.46 -3.13
C LEU A 32 -16.57 -0.77 -3.39
N LEU A 33 -15.67 0.16 -3.07
CA LEU A 33 -14.23 -0.06 -3.20
C LEU A 33 -13.75 -1.24 -2.35
N VAL A 34 -14.20 -1.36 -1.11
CA VAL A 34 -13.87 -2.50 -0.23
C VAL A 34 -14.40 -3.81 -0.79
N ILE A 35 -15.66 -3.83 -1.29
CA ILE A 35 -16.23 -5.03 -1.90
C ILE A 35 -15.43 -5.44 -3.15
N LEU A 36 -15.10 -4.51 -4.04
CA LEU A 36 -14.28 -4.79 -5.21
C LEU A 36 -12.88 -5.28 -4.83
N ALA A 37 -12.28 -4.70 -3.80
CA ALA A 37 -10.98 -5.13 -3.27
C ALA A 37 -11.03 -6.56 -2.74
N LEU A 38 -12.06 -6.91 -1.96
CA LEU A 38 -12.23 -8.28 -1.46
C LEU A 38 -12.49 -9.28 -2.59
N VAL A 39 -13.24 -8.90 -3.62
CA VAL A 39 -13.44 -9.73 -4.81
C VAL A 39 -12.11 -9.93 -5.55
N GLN A 40 -11.32 -8.88 -5.75
CA GLN A 40 -10.02 -8.98 -6.40
C GLN A 40 -9.07 -9.91 -5.62
N ILE A 41 -8.97 -9.73 -4.30
CA ILE A 41 -8.14 -10.59 -3.43
C ILE A 41 -8.64 -12.04 -3.46
N GLY A 42 -9.96 -12.24 -3.47
CA GLY A 42 -10.57 -13.56 -3.59
C GLY A 42 -10.26 -14.25 -4.92
N ILE A 43 -10.32 -13.54 -6.03
CA ILE A 43 -9.92 -14.04 -7.36
C ILE A 43 -8.43 -14.38 -7.36
N GLN A 44 -7.59 -13.50 -6.84
CA GLN A 44 -6.14 -13.73 -6.71
C GLN A 44 -5.85 -15.03 -5.94
N TYR A 45 -6.51 -15.20 -4.79
CA TYR A 45 -6.36 -16.41 -3.97
C TYR A 45 -6.85 -17.68 -4.68
N ALA A 46 -7.98 -17.59 -5.39
CA ALA A 46 -8.53 -18.74 -6.13
C ALA A 46 -7.66 -19.16 -7.31
N THR A 47 -6.96 -18.22 -7.95
CA THR A 47 -6.12 -18.49 -9.14
C THR A 47 -4.69 -18.87 -8.79
N THR A 48 -4.11 -18.29 -7.74
CA THR A 48 -2.68 -18.45 -7.39
C THR A 48 -2.44 -19.22 -6.09
N GLY A 49 -3.47 -19.44 -5.27
CA GLY A 49 -3.35 -20.00 -3.91
C GLY A 49 -2.84 -18.99 -2.86
N ASP A 50 -2.49 -17.79 -3.27
CA ASP A 50 -1.98 -16.72 -2.41
C ASP A 50 -2.82 -15.45 -2.59
N PHE A 51 -3.11 -14.76 -1.48
CA PHE A 51 -3.87 -13.50 -1.51
C PHE A 51 -3.04 -12.28 -1.98
N VAL A 52 -1.70 -12.46 -2.11
CA VAL A 52 -0.76 -11.49 -2.63
C VAL A 52 0.33 -12.19 -3.43
N HIS A 53 0.83 -11.54 -4.47
CA HIS A 53 1.97 -12.04 -5.22
C HIS A 53 3.24 -11.90 -4.36
N LYS A 54 3.76 -13.02 -3.85
CA LYS A 54 4.94 -13.02 -2.97
C LYS A 54 6.22 -12.97 -3.79
N GLY A 55 7.11 -12.07 -3.45
CA GLY A 55 8.48 -12.05 -3.96
C GLY A 55 9.36 -13.17 -3.36
N ILE A 56 10.56 -13.32 -3.88
CA ILE A 56 11.51 -14.37 -3.48
C ILE A 56 11.88 -14.27 -2.01
N SER A 57 12.00 -13.06 -1.48
CA SER A 57 12.24 -12.86 -0.05
C SER A 57 11.16 -13.47 0.86
N LEU A 58 9.96 -13.74 0.33
CA LEU A 58 8.81 -14.30 1.05
C LEU A 58 8.44 -15.72 0.62
N LYS A 59 8.78 -16.13 -0.61
CA LYS A 59 8.56 -17.51 -1.12
C LYS A 59 9.77 -18.42 -0.90
N GLY A 60 10.97 -17.86 -0.86
CA GLY A 60 12.23 -18.55 -1.05
C GLY A 60 12.59 -18.65 -2.53
N GLY A 61 13.84 -18.89 -2.82
CA GLY A 61 14.42 -18.93 -4.17
C GLY A 61 15.87 -18.48 -4.16
N SER A 62 16.36 -18.03 -5.31
CA SER A 62 17.70 -17.48 -5.46
C SER A 62 17.68 -16.06 -6.00
N THR A 63 18.55 -15.23 -5.48
CA THR A 63 18.82 -13.87 -5.97
C THR A 63 20.24 -13.83 -6.49
N ILE A 64 20.42 -13.51 -7.77
CA ILE A 64 21.72 -13.31 -8.39
C ILE A 64 21.87 -11.81 -8.65
N THR A 65 22.85 -11.21 -8.01
CA THR A 65 23.15 -9.78 -8.17
C THR A 65 24.37 -9.60 -9.05
N LEU A 66 24.23 -8.91 -10.19
CA LEU A 66 25.26 -8.69 -11.17
C LEU A 66 25.82 -7.27 -10.98
N ALA A 67 27.15 -7.16 -10.76
CA ALA A 67 27.82 -5.86 -10.56
C ALA A 67 28.21 -5.19 -11.89
N GLN A 68 28.00 -5.83 -13.03
CA GLN A 68 28.30 -5.33 -14.37
C GLN A 68 27.05 -5.00 -15.17
N THR A 69 27.17 -4.03 -16.09
CA THR A 69 26.18 -3.78 -17.14
C THR A 69 26.27 -4.89 -18.18
N LEU A 70 25.15 -5.56 -18.39
CA LEU A 70 25.04 -6.58 -19.44
C LEU A 70 24.92 -5.95 -20.84
N PRO A 71 25.33 -6.67 -21.89
CA PRO A 71 25.18 -6.21 -23.27
C PRO A 71 23.73 -6.19 -23.76
N PHE A 72 22.79 -6.67 -22.97
CA PHE A 72 21.36 -6.76 -23.29
C PHE A 72 20.54 -5.84 -22.40
N SER A 73 19.35 -5.46 -22.88
CA SER A 73 18.36 -4.80 -22.01
C SER A 73 17.80 -5.81 -20.99
N PRO A 74 17.37 -5.35 -19.79
CA PRO A 74 16.75 -6.22 -18.78
C PRO A 74 15.57 -7.04 -19.34
N ALA A 75 14.74 -6.44 -20.19
CA ALA A 75 13.60 -7.12 -20.81
C ALA A 75 14.03 -8.21 -21.83
N GLU A 76 15.14 -7.99 -22.53
CA GLU A 76 15.67 -8.99 -23.45
C GLU A 76 16.26 -10.18 -22.71
N LEU A 77 16.98 -9.93 -21.62
CA LEU A 77 17.52 -10.98 -20.76
C LEU A 77 16.39 -11.80 -20.11
N GLU A 78 15.32 -11.14 -19.65
CA GLU A 78 14.15 -11.81 -19.09
C GLU A 78 13.49 -12.75 -20.10
N ASN A 79 13.29 -12.30 -21.33
CA ASN A 79 12.76 -13.15 -22.42
C ASN A 79 13.64 -14.36 -22.73
N ARG A 80 14.97 -14.18 -22.75
CA ARG A 80 15.93 -15.28 -22.98
C ARG A 80 15.90 -16.29 -21.83
N LEU A 81 15.83 -15.81 -20.59
CA LEU A 81 15.73 -16.67 -19.41
C LEU A 81 14.41 -17.45 -19.37
N HIS A 82 13.30 -16.83 -19.71
CA HIS A 82 12.01 -17.51 -19.83
C HIS A 82 12.01 -18.56 -20.94
N ALA A 83 12.71 -18.31 -22.06
CA ALA A 83 12.85 -19.29 -23.12
C ALA A 83 13.74 -20.49 -22.72
N ALA A 84 14.81 -20.24 -21.96
CA ALA A 84 15.71 -21.27 -21.47
C ALA A 84 15.14 -22.08 -20.30
N PHE A 85 14.35 -21.43 -19.45
CA PHE A 85 13.76 -22.02 -18.25
C PHE A 85 12.23 -21.82 -18.20
N PRO A 86 11.45 -22.51 -19.06
CA PRO A 86 10.00 -22.26 -19.19
C PRO A 86 9.20 -22.59 -17.94
N ASN A 87 9.72 -23.42 -17.04
CA ASN A 87 9.11 -23.76 -15.76
C ASN A 87 9.68 -22.94 -14.59
N GLY A 88 10.64 -22.04 -14.86
CA GLY A 88 11.26 -21.17 -13.87
C GLY A 88 10.51 -19.85 -13.77
N GLU A 89 10.13 -19.45 -12.56
CA GLU A 89 9.78 -18.06 -12.30
C GLU A 89 11.08 -17.24 -12.23
N VAL A 90 11.35 -16.44 -13.23
CA VAL A 90 12.51 -15.53 -13.25
C VAL A 90 12.02 -14.11 -13.39
N GLN A 91 12.54 -13.21 -12.57
CA GLN A 91 12.23 -11.79 -12.61
C GLN A 91 13.52 -10.99 -12.57
N ILE A 92 13.62 -9.97 -13.41
CA ILE A 92 14.81 -9.12 -13.49
C ILE A 92 14.46 -7.74 -12.98
N ARG A 93 15.32 -7.22 -12.10
CA ARG A 93 15.22 -5.88 -11.55
C ARG A 93 16.54 -5.12 -11.75
N THR A 94 16.45 -3.84 -11.99
CA THR A 94 17.61 -2.97 -12.08
C THR A 94 17.69 -2.07 -10.86
N LEU A 95 18.80 -2.12 -10.16
CA LEU A 95 19.12 -1.23 -9.05
C LEU A 95 20.12 -0.18 -9.52
N SER A 96 19.76 1.09 -9.52
CA SER A 96 20.69 2.18 -9.78
C SER A 96 21.23 2.75 -8.47
N THR A 97 22.54 2.72 -8.32
CA THR A 97 23.23 3.33 -7.17
C THR A 97 23.49 4.82 -7.43
N LEU A 98 23.58 5.61 -6.36
CA LEU A 98 23.96 7.06 -6.37
C LEU A 98 25.32 7.34 -6.97
N GLY A 99 25.69 6.79 -8.07
CA GLY A 99 26.95 6.92 -8.80
C GLY A 99 26.81 6.48 -10.26
N GLY A 100 25.57 6.20 -10.70
CA GLY A 100 25.28 5.83 -12.09
C GLY A 100 25.62 4.37 -12.45
N LYS A 101 26.09 3.55 -11.49
CA LYS A 101 26.24 2.11 -11.72
C LYS A 101 24.89 1.43 -11.64
N GLU A 102 24.50 0.78 -12.70
CA GLU A 102 23.32 -0.09 -12.75
C GLU A 102 23.74 -1.50 -12.30
N THR A 103 23.05 -2.01 -11.30
CA THR A 103 23.19 -3.38 -10.81
C THR A 103 21.95 -4.14 -11.23
N ILE A 104 22.12 -5.27 -11.88
CA ILE A 104 21.01 -6.13 -12.29
C ILE A 104 20.82 -7.21 -11.23
N VAL A 105 19.61 -7.35 -10.74
CA VAL A 105 19.20 -8.37 -9.79
C VAL A 105 18.26 -9.34 -10.49
N ILE A 106 18.65 -10.59 -10.56
CA ILE A 106 17.86 -11.69 -11.14
C ILE A 106 17.30 -12.50 -9.98
N GLU A 107 16.01 -12.48 -9.83
CA GLU A 107 15.28 -13.28 -8.86
C GLU A 107 14.72 -14.53 -9.54
N SER A 108 14.93 -15.72 -8.94
CA SER A 108 14.46 -16.98 -9.50
C SER A 108 13.90 -17.90 -8.40
N ASN A 109 12.92 -18.73 -8.75
CA ASN A 109 12.43 -19.78 -7.86
C ASN A 109 13.38 -20.99 -7.76
N ALA A 110 14.55 -20.93 -8.41
CA ALA A 110 15.59 -21.95 -8.31
C ALA A 110 16.14 -22.04 -6.87
N GLN A 111 16.01 -23.21 -6.25
CA GLN A 111 16.37 -23.44 -4.84
C GLN A 111 17.48 -24.48 -4.67
N SER A 112 17.59 -25.42 -5.63
CA SER A 112 18.63 -26.43 -5.60
C SER A 112 19.94 -25.85 -6.14
N LYS A 113 21.06 -26.34 -5.61
CA LYS A 113 22.39 -25.95 -6.09
C LYS A 113 22.54 -26.21 -7.60
N ASP A 114 21.97 -27.29 -8.10
CA ASP A 114 22.04 -27.66 -9.51
C ASP A 114 21.22 -26.69 -10.38
N ALA A 115 20.03 -26.30 -9.95
CA ALA A 115 19.19 -25.35 -10.68
C ALA A 115 19.84 -23.92 -10.70
N VAL A 116 20.43 -23.51 -9.59
CA VAL A 116 21.18 -22.25 -9.54
C VAL A 116 22.43 -22.31 -10.39
N ALA A 117 23.16 -23.45 -10.37
CA ALA A 117 24.33 -23.63 -11.21
C ALA A 117 23.97 -23.63 -12.72
N ALA A 118 22.85 -24.23 -13.11
CA ALA A 118 22.35 -24.15 -14.48
C ALA A 118 22.02 -22.71 -14.92
N LEU A 119 21.37 -21.94 -14.03
CA LEU A 119 21.07 -20.54 -14.28
C LEU A 119 22.35 -19.70 -14.42
N LEU A 120 23.33 -19.93 -13.54
CA LEU A 120 24.65 -19.26 -13.62
C LEU A 120 25.42 -19.64 -14.89
N ALA A 121 25.43 -20.94 -15.28
CA ALA A 121 26.08 -21.39 -16.49
C ALA A 121 25.47 -20.72 -17.73
N PHE A 122 24.15 -20.59 -17.78
CA PHE A 122 23.47 -19.85 -18.84
C PHE A 122 23.89 -18.37 -18.88
N LEU A 123 23.89 -17.69 -17.72
CA LEU A 123 24.31 -16.28 -17.62
C LEU A 123 25.78 -16.09 -18.01
N GLN A 124 26.67 -17.01 -17.64
CA GLN A 124 28.08 -16.97 -18.02
C GLN A 124 28.26 -17.16 -19.52
N GLN A 125 27.51 -18.07 -20.11
CA GLN A 125 27.58 -18.35 -21.55
C GLN A 125 27.09 -17.17 -22.40
N GLU A 126 25.97 -16.53 -21.98
CA GLU A 126 25.37 -15.41 -22.70
C GLU A 126 26.11 -14.08 -22.49
N SER A 127 26.69 -13.87 -21.31
CA SER A 127 27.19 -12.54 -20.90
C SER A 127 28.70 -12.51 -20.64
N GLY A 128 29.39 -13.66 -20.69
CA GLY A 128 30.84 -13.74 -20.41
C GLY A 128 31.19 -13.41 -18.95
N LEU A 129 30.26 -13.54 -18.01
CA LEU A 129 30.43 -13.20 -16.61
C LEU A 129 31.48 -14.09 -15.92
N SER A 130 32.40 -13.47 -15.19
CA SER A 130 33.33 -14.14 -14.29
C SER A 130 32.72 -14.35 -12.90
N PRO A 131 33.17 -15.34 -12.12
CA PRO A 131 32.68 -15.58 -10.76
C PRO A 131 32.78 -14.38 -9.80
N GLU A 132 33.64 -13.40 -10.11
CA GLU A 132 33.83 -12.17 -9.34
C GLU A 132 32.78 -11.08 -9.65
N ASP A 133 32.05 -11.24 -10.77
CA ASP A 133 31.12 -10.23 -11.27
C ASP A 133 29.71 -10.37 -10.71
N TYR A 134 29.44 -11.46 -9.98
CA TYR A 134 28.11 -11.71 -9.40
C TYR A 134 28.18 -12.23 -7.97
N SER A 135 27.12 -11.97 -7.23
CA SER A 135 26.86 -12.62 -5.94
C SER A 135 25.56 -13.41 -6.00
N VAL A 136 25.51 -14.55 -5.31
CA VAL A 136 24.34 -15.43 -5.25
C VAL A 136 23.87 -15.55 -3.82
N GLU A 137 22.63 -15.22 -3.57
CA GLU A 137 21.96 -15.45 -2.31
C GLU A 137 20.82 -16.46 -2.53
N ILE A 138 20.80 -17.53 -1.73
CA ILE A 138 19.76 -18.55 -1.78
C ILE A 138 18.93 -18.45 -0.51
N VAL A 139 17.64 -18.12 -0.66
CA VAL A 139 16.67 -18.06 0.43
C VAL A 139 15.91 -19.39 0.47
N ASN A 140 16.05 -20.09 1.58
CA ASN A 140 15.30 -21.33 1.78
C ASN A 140 13.80 -21.03 1.89
N PRO A 141 12.92 -21.80 1.20
CA PRO A 141 11.47 -21.62 1.27
C PRO A 141 10.89 -21.69 2.68
N ALA A 142 11.45 -22.53 3.53
CA ALA A 142 11.04 -22.58 4.94
C ALA A 142 11.29 -21.25 5.66
N LEU A 143 12.41 -20.60 5.33
CA LEU A 143 12.76 -19.29 5.89
C LEU A 143 11.86 -18.18 5.32
N GLY A 144 11.64 -18.15 4.01
CA GLY A 144 10.74 -17.20 3.35
C GLY A 144 9.30 -17.29 3.89
N ASN A 145 8.76 -18.50 3.98
CA ASN A 145 7.44 -18.74 4.56
C ASN A 145 7.37 -18.36 6.06
N SER A 146 8.46 -18.58 6.81
CA SER A 146 8.54 -18.16 8.20
C SER A 146 8.52 -16.64 8.32
N PHE A 147 9.27 -15.92 7.49
CA PHE A 147 9.25 -14.46 7.44
C PHE A 147 7.89 -13.91 7.07
N PHE A 148 7.23 -14.48 6.07
CA PHE A 148 5.89 -14.06 5.68
C PHE A 148 4.89 -14.24 6.82
N ARG A 149 4.92 -15.39 7.50
CA ARG A 149 4.03 -15.66 8.64
C ARG A 149 4.29 -14.73 9.81
N GLN A 150 5.57 -14.46 10.13
CA GLN A 150 5.96 -13.52 11.18
C GLN A 150 5.52 -12.09 10.83
N ALA A 151 5.72 -11.67 9.58
CA ALA A 151 5.30 -10.35 9.10
C ALA A 151 3.77 -10.16 9.16
N LEU A 152 3.01 -11.20 8.77
CA LEU A 152 1.56 -11.17 8.88
C LEU A 152 1.09 -11.13 10.34
N SER A 153 1.77 -11.87 11.23
CA SER A 153 1.50 -11.80 12.67
C SER A 153 1.82 -10.42 13.25
N ALA A 154 2.92 -9.80 12.82
CA ALA A 154 3.29 -8.45 13.23
C ALA A 154 2.26 -7.41 12.75
N LEU A 155 1.77 -7.54 11.51
CA LEU A 155 0.71 -6.70 10.95
C LEU A 155 -0.58 -6.84 11.78
N GLY A 156 -0.99 -8.08 12.10
CA GLY A 156 -2.15 -8.36 12.93
C GLY A 156 -2.00 -7.82 14.36
N ALA A 157 -0.82 -7.98 14.98
CA ALA A 157 -0.53 -7.45 16.30
C ALA A 157 -0.53 -5.90 16.31
N ALA A 158 0.07 -5.26 15.32
CA ALA A 158 0.06 -3.80 15.16
C ALA A 158 -1.38 -3.28 15.04
N PHE A 159 -2.20 -3.95 14.22
CA PHE A 159 -3.60 -3.59 14.04
C PHE A 159 -4.42 -3.76 15.33
N LEU A 160 -4.20 -4.84 16.06
CA LEU A 160 -4.85 -5.09 17.36
C LEU A 160 -4.47 -4.03 18.39
N LEU A 161 -3.16 -3.75 18.54
CA LEU A 161 -2.65 -2.75 19.49
C LEU A 161 -3.16 -1.35 19.14
N MET A 162 -3.19 -1.01 17.86
CA MET A 162 -3.80 0.23 17.37
C MET A 162 -5.27 0.31 17.76
N GLY A 163 -6.05 -0.77 17.53
CA GLY A 163 -7.47 -0.80 17.90
C GLY A 163 -7.69 -0.60 19.39
N ILE A 164 -6.86 -1.23 20.24
CA ILE A 164 -6.88 -1.03 21.70
C ILE A 164 -6.56 0.42 22.06
N ALA A 165 -5.51 1.00 21.49
CA ALA A 165 -5.11 2.37 21.75
C ALA A 165 -6.21 3.38 21.39
N VAL A 166 -6.85 3.20 20.23
CA VAL A 166 -7.97 4.04 19.76
C VAL A 166 -9.17 3.90 20.69
N LEU A 167 -9.50 2.67 21.12
CA LEU A 167 -10.59 2.42 22.06
C LEU A 167 -10.35 3.09 23.43
N LEU A 168 -9.14 2.97 23.98
CA LEU A 168 -8.74 3.62 25.22
C LEU A 168 -8.75 5.16 25.11
N TYR A 169 -8.35 5.69 23.95
CA TYR A 169 -8.31 7.13 23.69
C TYR A 169 -9.70 7.77 23.63
N PHE A 170 -10.62 7.17 22.87
CA PHE A 170 -11.97 7.73 22.71
C PHE A 170 -12.93 7.30 23.80
N ARG A 171 -12.74 6.13 24.39
CA ARG A 171 -13.63 5.52 25.39
C ARG A 171 -15.09 5.42 24.94
N VAL A 172 -15.35 5.44 23.64
CA VAL A 172 -16.64 5.31 22.99
C VAL A 172 -16.53 4.31 21.88
N LEU A 173 -17.33 3.24 21.92
CA LEU A 173 -17.18 2.07 21.06
C LEU A 173 -17.39 2.41 19.57
N ILE A 174 -18.47 3.13 19.24
CA ILE A 174 -18.83 3.37 17.82
C ILE A 174 -17.78 4.19 17.06
N PRO A 175 -17.27 5.34 17.54
CA PRO A 175 -16.19 6.05 16.89
C PRO A 175 -14.90 5.25 16.80
N SER A 176 -14.58 4.46 17.82
CA SER A 176 -13.38 3.61 17.81
C SER A 176 -13.49 2.54 16.72
N LEU A 177 -14.65 1.89 16.59
CA LEU A 177 -14.90 0.93 15.52
C LEU A 177 -14.88 1.58 14.13
N ALA A 178 -15.31 2.84 14.01
CA ALA A 178 -15.26 3.57 12.74
C ALA A 178 -13.81 3.79 12.27
N VAL A 179 -12.90 4.18 13.19
CA VAL A 179 -11.46 4.32 12.92
C VAL A 179 -10.84 2.96 12.54
N ILE A 180 -11.13 1.90 13.30
CA ILE A 180 -10.62 0.55 13.04
C ILE A 180 -11.10 0.06 11.66
N LEU A 181 -12.37 0.30 11.33
CA LEU A 181 -12.93 -0.09 10.03
C LEU A 181 -12.30 0.71 8.89
N ALA A 182 -12.04 2.01 9.07
CA ALA A 182 -11.37 2.83 8.07
C ALA A 182 -9.96 2.29 7.79
N ALA A 183 -9.14 2.11 8.83
CA ALA A 183 -7.79 1.56 8.70
C ALA A 183 -7.76 0.15 8.09
N PHE A 184 -8.74 -0.70 8.41
CA PHE A 184 -8.89 -2.01 7.76
C PHE A 184 -9.20 -1.87 6.27
N SER A 185 -10.12 -0.97 5.92
CA SER A 185 -10.49 -0.68 4.53
C SER A 185 -9.30 -0.16 3.73
N ASP A 186 -8.46 0.69 4.33
CA ASP A 186 -7.24 1.23 3.71
C ASP A 186 -6.27 0.11 3.33
N ILE A 187 -6.00 -0.82 4.25
CA ILE A 187 -5.09 -1.94 3.99
C ILE A 187 -5.65 -2.83 2.88
N VAL A 188 -6.92 -3.22 2.97
CA VAL A 188 -7.56 -4.15 2.02
C VAL A 188 -7.59 -3.55 0.61
N VAL A 189 -8.00 -2.29 0.48
CA VAL A 189 -8.10 -1.63 -0.84
C VAL A 189 -6.70 -1.35 -1.40
N THR A 190 -5.75 -0.93 -0.57
CA THR A 190 -4.35 -0.72 -0.99
C THR A 190 -3.72 -2.03 -1.46
N LEU A 191 -3.94 -3.14 -0.75
CA LEU A 191 -3.44 -4.46 -1.14
C LEU A 191 -4.04 -4.91 -2.48
N ALA A 192 -5.34 -4.71 -2.67
CA ALA A 192 -6.01 -5.07 -3.92
C ALA A 192 -5.46 -4.26 -5.11
N ILE A 193 -5.28 -2.95 -4.94
CA ILE A 193 -4.69 -2.08 -5.99
C ILE A 193 -3.23 -2.48 -6.24
N PHE A 194 -2.45 -2.78 -5.19
CA PHE A 194 -1.08 -3.24 -5.32
C PHE A 194 -1.00 -4.56 -6.10
N ASN A 195 -1.88 -5.53 -5.82
CA ASN A 195 -1.96 -6.78 -6.59
C ASN A 195 -2.19 -6.55 -8.09
N LEU A 196 -2.99 -5.54 -8.46
CA LEU A 196 -3.24 -5.20 -9.87
C LEU A 196 -2.00 -4.63 -10.58
N THR A 197 -0.98 -4.16 -9.86
CA THR A 197 0.29 -3.73 -10.47
C THR A 197 1.14 -4.90 -10.97
N GLY A 198 0.82 -6.14 -10.55
CA GLY A 198 1.59 -7.34 -10.88
C GLY A 198 2.95 -7.43 -10.18
N GLN A 199 3.32 -6.45 -9.36
CA GLN A 199 4.59 -6.46 -8.63
C GLN A 199 4.55 -7.46 -7.47
N PRO A 200 5.60 -8.29 -7.29
CA PRO A 200 5.68 -9.18 -6.15
C PRO A 200 5.98 -8.41 -4.87
N LEU A 201 5.25 -8.74 -3.81
CA LEU A 201 5.44 -8.15 -2.48
C LEU A 201 6.73 -8.66 -1.84
N SER A 202 7.60 -7.75 -1.43
CA SER A 202 8.82 -8.03 -0.66
C SER A 202 8.61 -7.80 0.84
N THR A 203 9.61 -8.17 1.65
CA THR A 203 9.64 -7.83 3.09
C THR A 203 9.57 -6.33 3.33
N ALA A 204 10.19 -5.53 2.46
CA ALA A 204 10.12 -4.07 2.52
C ALA A 204 8.70 -3.54 2.21
N GLY A 205 7.98 -4.18 1.29
CA GLY A 205 6.59 -3.86 1.01
C GLY A 205 5.68 -4.11 2.22
N ILE A 206 5.93 -5.17 3.01
CA ILE A 206 5.20 -5.40 4.27
C ILE A 206 5.47 -4.28 5.27
N ALA A 207 6.71 -3.81 5.38
CA ALA A 207 7.04 -2.66 6.21
C ALA A 207 6.28 -1.39 5.78
N ALA A 208 6.07 -1.20 4.47
CA ALA A 208 5.26 -0.10 3.94
C ALA A 208 3.79 -0.20 4.39
N PHE A 209 3.19 -1.39 4.41
CA PHE A 209 1.85 -1.59 4.97
C PHE A 209 1.79 -1.29 6.47
N LEU A 210 2.81 -1.65 7.25
CA LEU A 210 2.89 -1.28 8.68
C LEU A 210 2.96 0.24 8.87
N MET A 211 3.74 0.95 8.03
CA MET A 211 3.79 2.41 8.03
C MET A 211 2.43 3.03 7.67
N LEU A 212 1.74 2.46 6.69
CA LEU A 212 0.43 2.94 6.24
C LEU A 212 -0.61 2.90 7.38
N ILE A 213 -0.60 1.85 8.22
CA ILE A 213 -1.48 1.79 9.40
C ILE A 213 -1.26 3.02 10.30
N GLY A 214 0.00 3.39 10.55
CA GLY A 214 0.32 4.56 11.37
C GLY A 214 -0.21 5.85 10.76
N TYR A 215 0.02 6.10 9.47
CA TYR A 215 -0.44 7.30 8.77
C TYR A 215 -1.97 7.42 8.72
N SER A 216 -2.67 6.33 8.40
CA SER A 216 -4.13 6.30 8.33
C SER A 216 -4.75 6.60 9.70
N VAL A 217 -4.25 5.96 10.75
CA VAL A 217 -4.78 6.16 12.09
C VAL A 217 -4.58 7.58 12.61
N ASP A 218 -3.50 8.26 12.26
CA ASP A 218 -3.25 9.64 12.67
C ASP A 218 -4.31 10.59 12.09
N THR A 219 -4.69 10.43 10.83
CA THR A 219 -5.75 11.21 10.17
C THR A 219 -7.13 10.90 10.76
N ASP A 220 -7.41 9.65 11.04
CA ASP A 220 -8.66 9.22 11.64
C ASP A 220 -8.83 9.70 13.10
N ILE A 221 -7.76 9.66 13.89
CA ILE A 221 -7.74 10.22 15.25
C ILE A 221 -7.91 11.75 15.22
N LEU A 222 -7.23 12.43 14.29
CA LEU A 222 -7.40 13.87 14.10
C LEU A 222 -8.85 14.23 13.83
N LEU A 223 -9.50 13.56 12.88
CA LEU A 223 -10.90 13.75 12.53
C LEU A 223 -11.80 13.49 13.74
N SER A 224 -11.71 12.30 14.30
CA SER A 224 -12.57 11.84 15.40
C SER A 224 -12.41 12.71 16.64
N SER A 225 -11.18 13.11 16.98
CA SER A 225 -10.93 13.99 18.13
C SER A 225 -11.52 15.38 17.95
N ARG A 226 -11.40 15.98 16.75
CA ARG A 226 -12.01 17.28 16.45
C ARG A 226 -13.54 17.22 16.48
N VAL A 227 -14.12 16.16 15.95
CA VAL A 227 -15.58 16.03 15.88
C VAL A 227 -16.21 15.73 17.23
N LEU A 228 -15.57 14.87 18.04
CA LEU A 228 -16.16 14.36 19.29
C LEU A 228 -15.74 15.12 20.54
N LYS A 229 -14.48 15.59 20.61
CA LYS A 229 -13.95 16.22 21.83
C LYS A 229 -14.03 17.75 21.82
N ARG A 230 -14.10 18.39 20.64
CA ARG A 230 -14.31 19.84 20.57
C ARG A 230 -15.80 20.17 20.60
N THR A 231 -16.14 21.27 21.23
CA THR A 231 -17.51 21.77 21.34
C THR A 231 -17.72 23.08 20.58
N ASP A 232 -16.65 23.68 20.07
CA ASP A 232 -16.70 24.97 19.36
C ASP A 232 -17.31 24.81 17.96
N GLY A 233 -18.31 25.64 17.67
CA GLY A 233 -18.96 25.68 16.36
C GLY A 233 -19.83 24.45 16.02
N SER A 234 -20.31 24.40 14.79
CA SER A 234 -21.11 23.29 14.28
C SER A 234 -20.28 22.04 14.01
N VAL A 235 -20.90 20.86 13.97
CA VAL A 235 -20.25 19.60 13.60
C VAL A 235 -19.57 19.72 12.24
N MET A 236 -20.22 20.39 11.27
CA MET A 236 -19.65 20.55 9.93
C MET A 236 -18.41 21.47 9.91
N GLU A 237 -18.39 22.53 10.68
CA GLU A 237 -17.21 23.40 10.81
C GLU A 237 -16.01 22.64 11.38
N ARG A 238 -16.26 21.76 12.36
CA ARG A 238 -15.22 20.89 12.93
C ARG A 238 -14.70 19.87 11.93
N ILE A 239 -15.59 19.29 11.11
CA ILE A 239 -15.22 18.38 10.01
C ILE A 239 -14.39 19.12 8.97
N TYR A 240 -14.82 20.29 8.50
CA TYR A 240 -14.05 21.08 7.52
C TYR A 240 -12.69 21.52 8.07
N GLY A 241 -12.63 21.87 9.35
CA GLY A 241 -11.36 22.15 10.03
C GLY A 241 -10.43 20.93 10.05
N ALA A 242 -10.96 19.72 10.31
CA ALA A 242 -10.21 18.48 10.24
C ALA A 242 -9.73 18.18 8.83
N ILE A 243 -10.62 18.27 7.82
CA ILE A 243 -10.31 18.08 6.40
C ILE A 243 -9.15 18.97 5.97
N ARG A 244 -9.22 20.27 6.29
CA ARG A 244 -8.16 21.22 5.90
C ARG A 244 -6.79 20.80 6.47
N THR A 245 -6.74 20.42 7.73
CA THR A 245 -5.48 19.98 8.36
C THR A 245 -5.01 18.66 7.80
N GLY A 246 -5.89 17.65 7.74
CA GLY A 246 -5.54 16.31 7.26
C GLY A 246 -5.12 16.31 5.79
N LEU A 247 -5.84 17.02 4.90
CA LEU A 247 -5.43 17.14 3.51
C LEU A 247 -4.09 17.86 3.34
N THR A 248 -3.75 18.82 4.22
CA THR A 248 -2.42 19.43 4.19
C THR A 248 -1.35 18.43 4.61
N MET A 249 -1.58 17.64 5.68
CA MET A 249 -0.66 16.59 6.14
C MET A 249 -0.47 15.53 5.05
N THR A 250 -1.56 14.93 4.57
CA THR A 250 -1.50 13.90 3.51
C THR A 250 -0.90 14.45 2.21
N GLY A 251 -1.22 15.68 1.84
CA GLY A 251 -0.68 16.34 0.64
C GLY A 251 0.83 16.56 0.68
N THR A 252 1.38 16.97 1.84
CA THR A 252 2.83 17.10 2.02
C THR A 252 3.53 15.75 1.97
N THR A 253 2.95 14.73 2.59
CA THR A 253 3.48 13.36 2.53
C THR A 253 3.41 12.79 1.12
N LEU A 254 2.28 12.98 0.41
CA LEU A 254 2.14 12.57 -0.99
C LEU A 254 3.18 13.23 -1.90
N ALA A 255 3.46 14.51 -1.70
CA ALA A 255 4.50 15.20 -2.47
C ALA A 255 5.89 14.59 -2.23
N ALA A 256 6.24 14.30 -0.97
CA ALA A 256 7.50 13.65 -0.63
C ALA A 256 7.59 12.22 -1.22
N VAL A 257 6.53 11.43 -1.07
CA VAL A 257 6.46 10.05 -1.58
C VAL A 257 6.49 10.04 -3.11
N ALA A 258 5.81 10.98 -3.78
CA ALA A 258 5.84 11.12 -5.23
C ALA A 258 7.26 11.34 -5.78
N ILE A 259 8.09 12.12 -5.07
CA ILE A 259 9.51 12.27 -5.43
C ILE A 259 10.24 10.92 -5.27
N GLY A 260 9.92 10.17 -4.22
CA GLY A 260 10.50 8.85 -3.97
C GLY A 260 10.18 7.81 -5.05
N LEU A 261 9.06 7.95 -5.79
CA LEU A 261 8.72 7.07 -6.92
C LEU A 261 9.72 7.16 -8.08
N PHE A 262 10.46 8.27 -8.21
CA PHE A 262 11.48 8.43 -9.24
C PHE A 262 12.84 7.84 -8.84
N VAL A 263 12.97 7.33 -7.63
CA VAL A 263 14.20 6.65 -7.19
C VAL A 263 14.30 5.31 -7.92
N ARG A 264 15.44 5.10 -8.60
CA ARG A 264 15.71 3.88 -9.38
C ARG A 264 16.14 2.70 -8.50
N ASN A 265 15.63 2.59 -7.30
CA ASN A 265 15.84 1.44 -6.41
C ASN A 265 14.51 0.75 -6.19
N ASP A 266 14.37 -0.48 -6.65
CA ASP A 266 13.10 -1.22 -6.67
C ASP A 266 12.50 -1.40 -5.27
N THR A 267 13.34 -1.59 -4.25
CA THR A 267 12.87 -1.69 -2.86
C THR A 267 12.26 -0.37 -2.38
N VAL A 268 12.95 0.75 -2.64
CA VAL A 268 12.45 2.10 -2.30
C VAL A 268 11.22 2.43 -3.12
N HIS A 269 11.25 2.14 -4.43
CA HIS A 269 10.11 2.33 -5.33
C HIS A 269 8.87 1.58 -4.84
N GLN A 270 9.00 0.30 -4.45
CA GLN A 270 7.90 -0.49 -3.93
C GLN A 270 7.31 0.11 -2.64
N ILE A 271 8.17 0.52 -1.69
CA ILE A 271 7.73 1.17 -0.46
C ILE A 271 6.94 2.44 -0.80
N MET A 272 7.51 3.31 -1.66
CA MET A 272 6.88 4.57 -2.05
C MET A 272 5.58 4.33 -2.80
N LEU A 273 5.50 3.33 -3.67
CA LEU A 273 4.30 2.98 -4.42
C LEU A 273 3.17 2.54 -3.49
N ILE A 274 3.46 1.65 -2.54
CA ILE A 274 2.45 1.18 -1.57
C ILE A 274 1.94 2.34 -0.71
N ILE A 275 2.84 3.19 -0.21
CA ILE A 275 2.44 4.36 0.60
C ILE A 275 1.66 5.36 -0.26
N PHE A 276 2.07 5.60 -1.51
CA PHE A 276 1.38 6.50 -2.43
C PHE A 276 -0.06 6.05 -2.69
N ILE A 277 -0.26 4.78 -3.05
CA ILE A 277 -1.58 4.19 -3.23
C ILE A 277 -2.38 4.28 -1.93
N GLY A 278 -1.79 3.87 -0.82
CA GLY A 278 -2.44 3.85 0.48
C GLY A 278 -2.91 5.22 0.95
N LEU A 279 -2.12 6.27 0.78
CA LEU A 279 -2.52 7.63 1.15
C LEU A 279 -3.69 8.15 0.29
N PHE A 280 -3.77 7.79 -1.00
CA PHE A 280 -4.95 8.11 -1.81
C PHE A 280 -6.19 7.37 -1.33
N VAL A 281 -6.05 6.10 -0.97
CA VAL A 281 -7.14 5.29 -0.40
C VAL A 281 -7.58 5.88 0.94
N ASP A 282 -6.64 6.22 1.83
CA ASP A 282 -6.90 6.84 3.14
C ASP A 282 -7.70 8.15 2.99
N MET A 283 -7.38 8.98 1.98
CA MET A 283 -8.17 10.19 1.72
C MET A 283 -9.66 9.88 1.46
N ILE A 284 -9.97 8.76 0.82
CA ILE A 284 -11.36 8.36 0.56
C ILE A 284 -11.98 7.76 1.82
N MET A 285 -11.27 6.86 2.50
CA MET A 285 -11.80 6.15 3.67
C MET A 285 -11.99 7.09 4.86
N THR A 286 -11.01 7.94 5.17
CA THR A 286 -11.12 8.90 6.26
C THR A 286 -12.19 9.97 5.99
N TRP A 287 -12.15 10.63 4.81
CA TRP A 287 -13.00 11.80 4.57
C TRP A 287 -14.42 11.47 4.08
N ILE A 288 -14.67 10.24 3.64
CA ILE A 288 -16.01 9.82 3.23
C ILE A 288 -16.56 8.76 4.19
N GLN A 289 -15.85 7.64 4.42
CA GLN A 289 -16.35 6.55 5.24
C GLN A 289 -16.39 6.91 6.71
N ASN A 290 -15.24 7.33 7.30
CA ASN A 290 -15.15 7.62 8.73
C ASN A 290 -15.99 8.86 9.10
N VAL A 291 -15.94 9.94 8.30
CA VAL A 291 -16.85 11.10 8.50
C VAL A 291 -18.31 10.68 8.45
N GLY A 292 -18.70 9.84 7.49
CA GLY A 292 -20.07 9.35 7.37
C GLY A 292 -20.53 8.57 8.59
N LEU A 293 -19.69 7.68 9.11
CA LEU A 293 -19.98 6.87 10.31
C LEU A 293 -20.08 7.77 11.57
N LEU A 294 -19.17 8.74 11.73
CA LEU A 294 -19.23 9.68 12.85
C LEU A 294 -20.50 10.55 12.82
N ARG A 295 -20.92 11.03 11.65
CA ARG A 295 -22.16 11.80 11.49
C ARG A 295 -23.38 10.96 11.83
N LEU A 296 -23.44 9.71 11.34
CA LEU A 296 -24.52 8.77 11.68
C LEU A 296 -24.61 8.53 13.20
N HIS A 297 -23.48 8.41 13.87
CA HIS A 297 -23.44 8.26 15.33
C HIS A 297 -23.98 9.50 16.03
N LEU A 298 -23.57 10.69 15.62
CA LEU A 298 -24.01 11.95 16.24
C LEU A 298 -25.52 12.19 16.00
N GLU A 299 -26.02 11.96 14.78
CA GLU A 299 -27.47 12.10 14.48
C GLU A 299 -28.33 11.14 15.33
N ARG A 300 -27.85 9.89 15.53
CA ARG A 300 -28.55 8.94 16.42
C ARG A 300 -28.55 9.38 17.87
N LYS A 301 -27.44 9.92 18.35
CA LYS A 301 -27.30 10.43 19.73
C LYS A 301 -28.19 11.65 19.99
N GLU A 302 -28.33 12.55 19.01
CA GLU A 302 -29.24 13.70 19.11
C GLU A 302 -30.70 13.28 19.14
N LYS A 303 -31.11 12.35 18.27
CA LYS A 303 -32.49 11.80 18.29
C LYS A 303 -32.81 11.10 19.60
N ALA A 304 -31.89 10.33 20.16
CA ALA A 304 -32.08 9.66 21.44
C ALA A 304 -32.16 10.62 22.65
N LYS A 305 -31.70 11.88 22.52
CA LYS A 305 -31.85 12.90 23.56
C LYS A 305 -33.17 13.67 23.46
N GLN A 306 -33.81 13.66 22.29
CA GLN A 306 -35.09 14.34 22.03
C GLN A 306 -36.31 13.44 22.27
N SER A 307 -36.11 12.13 22.34
CA SER A 307 -37.07 11.12 22.72
C SER A 307 -37.06 10.84 24.23
#